data_8896209ba6781933d7bd182fb11a87f7
#
_entry.id   8896209ba6781933d7bd182fb11a87f7
#
_cell.length_a   1.000
_cell.length_b   1.000
_cell.length_c   1.000
_cell.angle_alpha   90.00
_cell.angle_beta   90.00
_cell.angle_gamma   90.00
#
_symmetry.space_group_name_H-M   'P 1'
#
loop_
_entity.id
_entity.type
_entity.pdbx_description
1 polymer ?
#
loop_
_entity_poly.entity_id
_entity_poly.type
_entity_poly.pdbx_seq_one_letter_code
_entity_poly.pdbx_strand_id
1 'polypeptide(L)'
;MHPYRGWPFLTSPQHPTLSAVGAVFIHGGISLFVVLPIVLRSDKRVLYGVLVFIGGPAVDLDHVVAASSFRPHALETLKHRPDTHSLLFALALTALVYLITRSKQLSWSILAIIVSHLLFDAAGGDEYWLYPLKHPNSIPWLACPIGIALLFWASTRMASSAPPERDSRGQRSFAQT
;
A
#
# COMPACT_ATOMS: atom_id res chain seq x y z
N MET A 1 19.06 10.88 19.89
CA MET A 1 18.62 9.60 19.37
C MET A 1 17.34 9.22 20.11
N HIS A 2 16.16 9.43 19.52
CA HIS A 2 14.92 8.94 20.10
C HIS A 2 14.76 7.49 19.68
N PRO A 3 14.57 6.56 20.61
CA PRO A 3 14.28 5.18 20.28
C PRO A 3 12.94 5.16 19.51
N TYR A 4 12.90 4.39 18.45
CA TYR A 4 11.71 4.05 17.69
C TYR A 4 10.54 3.80 18.64
N ARG A 5 9.57 4.71 18.67
CA ARG A 5 8.29 4.50 19.35
C ARG A 5 7.32 3.78 18.40
N GLY A 6 7.81 2.72 17.73
CA GLY A 6 6.94 1.81 17.02
C GLY A 6 5.92 1.18 17.96
N TRP A 7 4.88 0.60 17.41
CA TRP A 7 3.89 -0.14 18.17
C TRP A 7 4.61 -1.17 19.05
N PRO A 8 4.51 -1.10 20.41
CA PRO A 8 5.37 -1.86 21.31
C PRO A 8 5.28 -3.38 21.16
N PHE A 9 4.22 -3.88 20.49
CA PHE A 9 4.04 -5.29 20.17
C PHE A 9 4.61 -5.69 18.80
N LEU A 10 4.97 -4.73 17.91
CA LEU A 10 5.57 -4.99 16.61
C LEU A 10 7.10 -4.82 16.63
N THR A 11 7.64 -4.13 17.62
CA THR A 11 9.06 -3.83 17.75
C THR A 11 9.66 -4.54 18.98
N SER A 12 9.52 -5.87 19.05
CA SER A 12 10.21 -6.62 20.08
C SER A 12 11.68 -6.80 19.68
N PRO A 13 12.65 -6.17 20.36
CA PRO A 13 14.07 -6.39 20.08
C PRO A 13 14.49 -7.84 20.29
N GLN A 14 13.66 -8.62 21.02
CA GLN A 14 13.91 -10.03 21.32
C GLN A 14 13.54 -10.98 20.18
N HIS A 15 12.68 -10.54 19.25
CA HIS A 15 12.19 -11.37 18.14
C HIS A 15 12.08 -10.58 16.82
N PRO A 16 13.20 -10.12 16.24
CA PRO A 16 13.16 -9.26 15.03
C PRO A 16 12.50 -9.94 13.84
N THR A 17 12.68 -11.24 13.66
CA THR A 17 12.06 -12.00 12.57
C THR A 17 10.54 -12.06 12.70
N LEU A 18 10.03 -12.23 13.93
CA LEU A 18 8.59 -12.27 14.18
C LEU A 18 7.95 -10.89 13.93
N SER A 19 8.67 -9.82 14.29
CA SER A 19 8.27 -8.44 14.02
C SER A 19 8.18 -8.17 12.51
N ALA A 20 9.18 -8.60 11.74
CA ALA A 20 9.20 -8.43 10.28
C ALA A 20 8.05 -9.20 9.60
N VAL A 21 7.80 -10.45 10.01
CA VAL A 21 6.67 -11.23 9.49
C VAL A 21 5.34 -10.56 9.85
N GLY A 22 5.19 -10.08 11.09
CA GLY A 22 4.02 -9.34 11.53
C GLY A 22 3.77 -8.09 10.68
N ALA A 23 4.81 -7.31 10.40
CA ALA A 23 4.73 -6.12 9.55
C ALA A 23 4.24 -6.46 8.14
N VAL A 24 4.77 -7.51 7.51
CA VAL A 24 4.32 -7.99 6.19
C VAL A 24 2.82 -8.28 6.18
N PHE A 25 2.31 -9.00 7.18
CA PHE A 25 0.87 -9.31 7.26
C PHE A 25 0.01 -8.08 7.52
N ILE A 26 0.48 -7.13 8.32
CA ILE A 26 -0.27 -5.91 8.61
C ILE A 26 -0.33 -5.02 7.37
N HIS A 27 0.80 -4.71 6.73
CA HIS A 27 0.82 -3.89 5.53
C HIS A 27 0.04 -4.54 4.38
N GLY A 28 0.19 -5.85 4.18
CA GLY A 28 -0.59 -6.60 3.20
C GLY A 28 -2.08 -6.60 3.51
N GLY A 29 -2.46 -6.80 4.77
CA GLY A 29 -3.85 -6.81 5.23
C GLY A 29 -4.52 -5.44 5.08
N ILE A 30 -3.85 -4.36 5.47
CA ILE A 30 -4.34 -2.97 5.31
C ILE A 30 -4.52 -2.65 3.82
N SER A 31 -3.53 -2.96 2.98
CA SER A 31 -3.59 -2.75 1.54
C SER A 31 -4.75 -3.50 0.90
N LEU A 32 -4.92 -4.78 1.27
CA LEU A 32 -6.03 -5.58 0.79
C LEU A 32 -7.38 -5.00 1.26
N PHE A 33 -7.48 -4.56 2.51
CA PHE A 33 -8.70 -3.97 3.05
C PHE A 33 -9.10 -2.71 2.27
N VAL A 34 -8.17 -1.75 2.08
CA VAL A 34 -8.50 -0.48 1.39
C VAL A 34 -8.87 -0.67 -0.08
N VAL A 35 -8.33 -1.69 -0.76
CA VAL A 35 -8.60 -1.96 -2.18
C VAL A 35 -9.69 -3.03 -2.37
N LEU A 36 -10.16 -3.67 -1.30
CA LEU A 36 -11.13 -4.77 -1.34
C LEU A 36 -12.36 -4.50 -2.22
N PRO A 37 -12.99 -3.31 -2.21
CA PRO A 37 -14.14 -3.05 -3.07
C PRO A 37 -13.85 -3.20 -4.57
N ILE A 38 -12.61 -2.88 -4.99
CA ILE A 38 -12.16 -3.05 -6.38
C ILE A 38 -11.85 -4.51 -6.65
N VAL A 39 -11.15 -5.18 -5.72
CA VAL A 39 -10.80 -6.61 -5.82
C VAL A 39 -12.04 -7.47 -6.01
N LEU A 40 -13.10 -7.24 -5.22
CA LEU A 40 -14.34 -8.03 -5.26
C LEU A 40 -15.10 -7.90 -6.60
N ARG A 41 -14.87 -6.82 -7.34
CA ARG A 41 -15.48 -6.60 -8.67
C ARG A 41 -14.63 -7.08 -9.84
N SER A 42 -13.40 -7.52 -9.57
CA SER A 42 -12.51 -8.07 -10.60
C SER A 42 -12.87 -9.52 -10.89
N ASP A 43 -12.89 -9.90 -12.18
CA ASP A 43 -13.06 -11.30 -12.58
C ASP A 43 -11.94 -12.19 -12.06
N LYS A 44 -10.74 -11.62 -11.92
CA LYS A 44 -9.55 -12.29 -11.38
C LYS A 44 -9.32 -11.92 -9.91
N ARG A 45 -10.40 -11.85 -9.12
CA ARG A 45 -10.38 -11.35 -7.74
C ARG A 45 -9.32 -11.99 -6.84
N VAL A 46 -9.10 -13.31 -6.96
CA VAL A 46 -8.09 -14.01 -6.16
C VAL A 46 -6.69 -13.54 -6.52
N LEU A 47 -6.34 -13.56 -7.82
CA LEU A 47 -5.05 -13.08 -8.29
C LEU A 47 -4.83 -11.62 -7.92
N TYR A 48 -5.84 -10.78 -8.16
CA TYR A 48 -5.74 -9.35 -7.84
C TYR A 48 -5.59 -9.12 -6.34
N GLY A 49 -6.35 -9.84 -5.51
CA GLY A 49 -6.22 -9.79 -4.05
C GLY A 49 -4.83 -10.19 -3.56
N VAL A 50 -4.25 -11.26 -4.13
CA VAL A 50 -2.87 -11.69 -3.81
C VAL A 50 -1.87 -10.60 -4.21
N LEU A 51 -1.99 -10.02 -5.40
CA LEU A 51 -1.09 -8.96 -5.85
C LEU A 51 -1.19 -7.70 -4.98
N VAL A 52 -2.41 -7.32 -4.56
CA VAL A 52 -2.62 -6.19 -3.63
C VAL A 52 -2.03 -6.48 -2.26
N PHE A 53 -2.24 -7.70 -1.74
CA PHE A 53 -1.69 -8.11 -0.44
C PHE A 53 -0.14 -8.08 -0.45
N ILE A 54 0.49 -8.58 -1.51
CA ILE A 54 1.95 -8.54 -1.67
C ILE A 54 2.44 -7.11 -1.91
N GLY A 55 1.66 -6.29 -2.61
CA GLY A 55 1.98 -4.92 -2.92
C GLY A 55 2.18 -4.04 -1.68
N GLY A 56 1.44 -4.30 -0.60
CA GLY A 56 1.60 -3.58 0.67
C GLY A 56 3.02 -3.64 1.23
N PRO A 57 3.52 -4.82 1.57
CA PRO A 57 4.89 -4.96 2.08
C PRO A 57 5.97 -4.75 1.00
N ALA A 58 5.63 -4.84 -0.29
CA ALA A 58 6.59 -4.58 -1.36
C ALA A 58 7.08 -3.13 -1.38
N VAL A 59 6.36 -2.21 -0.78
CA VAL A 59 6.82 -0.82 -0.60
C VAL A 59 8.11 -0.78 0.21
N ASP A 60 8.28 -1.68 1.19
CA ASP A 60 9.48 -1.78 2.04
C ASP A 60 10.72 -2.39 1.34
N LEU A 61 10.58 -2.87 0.10
CA LEU A 61 11.74 -3.39 -0.64
C LEU A 61 12.80 -2.33 -0.91
N ASP A 62 12.42 -1.07 -0.91
CA ASP A 62 13.36 0.06 -1.03
C ASP A 62 14.31 0.15 0.17
N HIS A 63 13.87 -0.24 1.37
CA HIS A 63 14.74 -0.38 2.54
C HIS A 63 15.82 -1.43 2.33
N VAL A 64 15.48 -2.54 1.68
CA VAL A 64 16.44 -3.60 1.34
C VAL A 64 17.51 -3.05 0.39
N VAL A 65 17.09 -2.28 -0.62
CA VAL A 65 18.01 -1.63 -1.57
C VAL A 65 18.89 -0.60 -0.85
N ALA A 66 18.30 0.27 -0.03
CA ALA A 66 19.01 1.30 0.71
C ALA A 66 20.02 0.72 1.72
N ALA A 67 19.65 -0.36 2.42
CA ALA A 67 20.51 -1.06 3.35
C ALA A 67 21.55 -1.97 2.66
N SER A 68 21.35 -2.27 1.36
CA SER A 68 22.11 -3.33 0.64
C SER A 68 22.13 -4.65 1.41
N SER A 69 21.05 -4.97 2.13
CA SER A 69 20.96 -6.08 3.07
C SER A 69 19.53 -6.55 3.29
N PHE A 70 19.35 -7.85 3.42
CA PHE A 70 18.08 -8.46 3.87
C PHE A 70 18.01 -8.69 5.39
N ARG A 71 19.03 -8.26 6.15
CA ARG A 71 19.03 -8.46 7.60
C ARG A 71 18.07 -7.47 8.26
N PRO A 72 17.09 -7.93 9.06
CA PRO A 72 16.10 -7.06 9.70
C PRO A 72 16.73 -5.88 10.44
N HIS A 73 17.79 -6.15 11.23
CA HIS A 73 18.50 -5.10 11.97
C HIS A 73 19.09 -4.00 11.07
N ALA A 74 19.59 -4.36 9.87
CA ALA A 74 20.10 -3.36 8.93
C ALA A 74 18.99 -2.49 8.35
N LEU A 75 17.80 -3.05 8.16
CA LEU A 75 16.63 -2.33 7.64
C LEU A 75 16.06 -1.36 8.69
N GLU A 76 16.05 -1.75 9.95
CA GLU A 76 15.57 -0.94 11.07
C GLU A 76 16.54 0.19 11.47
N THR A 77 17.84 0.06 11.16
CA THR A 77 18.87 1.02 11.54
C THR A 77 19.23 2.02 10.43
N LEU A 78 18.47 2.08 9.35
CA LEU A 78 18.66 3.09 8.31
C LEU A 78 18.57 4.48 8.90
N LYS A 79 19.60 5.31 8.65
CA LYS A 79 19.65 6.70 9.13
C LYS A 79 18.58 7.58 8.48
N HIS A 80 18.19 7.26 7.27
CA HIS A 80 17.17 7.95 6.49
C HIS A 80 16.32 6.92 5.78
N ARG A 81 15.01 7.13 5.78
CA ARG A 81 14.10 6.36 4.94
C ARG A 81 14.35 6.70 3.47
N PRO A 82 14.18 5.75 2.56
CA PRO A 82 14.27 6.01 1.13
C PRO A 82 13.26 7.06 0.66
N ASP A 83 13.66 7.88 -0.32
CA ASP A 83 12.77 8.93 -0.89
C ASP A 83 11.51 8.35 -1.55
N THR A 84 11.51 7.06 -1.87
CA THR A 84 10.39 6.27 -2.35
C THR A 84 9.28 6.11 -1.29
N HIS A 85 9.60 6.27 0.01
CA HIS A 85 8.64 6.32 1.11
C HIS A 85 8.02 7.72 1.25
N SER A 86 7.47 8.24 0.15
CA SER A 86 6.89 9.58 0.14
C SER A 86 5.61 9.68 -0.67
N LEU A 87 4.77 10.65 -0.31
CA LEU A 87 3.55 10.95 -1.06
C LEU A 87 3.86 11.39 -2.49
N LEU A 88 4.98 12.10 -2.71
CA LEU A 88 5.41 12.50 -4.04
C LEU A 88 5.69 11.28 -4.92
N PHE A 89 6.40 10.29 -4.39
CA PHE A 89 6.63 9.03 -5.11
C PHE A 89 5.32 8.28 -5.39
N ALA A 90 4.42 8.19 -4.42
CA ALA A 90 3.11 7.56 -4.58
C ALA A 90 2.33 8.20 -5.74
N LEU A 91 2.29 9.54 -5.80
CA LEU A 91 1.62 10.28 -6.87
C LEU A 91 2.31 10.09 -8.23
N ALA A 92 3.64 10.16 -8.28
CA ALA A 92 4.42 9.98 -9.49
C ALA A 92 4.22 8.58 -10.09
N LEU A 93 4.32 7.54 -9.25
CA LEU A 93 4.10 6.15 -9.68
C LEU A 93 2.65 5.93 -10.14
N THR A 94 1.68 6.48 -9.43
CA THR A 94 0.26 6.42 -9.81
C THR A 94 0.02 7.07 -11.18
N ALA A 95 0.59 8.26 -11.41
CA ALA A 95 0.50 8.95 -12.68
C ALA A 95 1.14 8.13 -13.81
N LEU A 96 2.33 7.58 -13.58
CA LEU A 96 3.02 6.72 -14.54
C LEU A 96 2.18 5.49 -14.90
N VAL A 97 1.65 4.78 -13.90
CA VAL A 97 0.76 3.62 -14.13
C VAL A 97 -0.46 4.04 -14.92
N TYR A 98 -1.07 5.18 -14.61
CA TYR A 98 -2.21 5.68 -15.38
C TYR A 98 -1.85 6.01 -16.82
N LEU A 99 -0.72 6.65 -17.06
CA LEU A 99 -0.26 6.99 -18.43
C LEU A 99 -0.04 5.74 -19.28
N ILE A 100 0.51 4.68 -18.68
CA ILE A 100 0.80 3.42 -19.38
C ILE A 100 -0.47 2.60 -19.59
N THR A 101 -1.27 2.41 -18.55
CA THR A 101 -2.38 1.44 -18.56
C THR A 101 -3.73 2.04 -18.91
N ARG A 102 -3.88 3.37 -18.75
CA ARG A 102 -5.15 4.10 -18.83
C ARG A 102 -6.25 3.57 -17.89
N SER A 103 -5.88 2.72 -16.95
CA SER A 103 -6.79 2.11 -15.98
C SER A 103 -6.86 2.96 -14.71
N LYS A 104 -8.00 3.63 -14.51
CA LYS A 104 -8.27 4.39 -13.28
C LYS A 104 -8.26 3.51 -12.04
N GLN A 105 -8.81 2.28 -12.14
CA GLN A 105 -8.87 1.35 -11.01
C GLN A 105 -7.48 0.87 -10.60
N LEU A 106 -6.63 0.48 -11.56
CA LEU A 106 -5.27 0.04 -11.27
C LEU A 106 -4.46 1.17 -10.65
N SER A 107 -4.50 2.37 -11.23
CA SER A 107 -3.79 3.55 -10.72
C SER A 107 -4.25 3.92 -9.32
N TRP A 108 -5.56 3.93 -9.08
CA TRP A 108 -6.11 4.14 -7.74
C TRP A 108 -5.63 3.08 -6.75
N SER A 109 -5.60 1.80 -7.15
CA SER A 109 -5.13 0.72 -6.27
C SER A 109 -3.67 0.92 -5.87
N ILE A 110 -2.79 1.30 -6.79
CA ILE A 110 -1.40 1.62 -6.48
C ILE A 110 -1.31 2.78 -5.48
N LEU A 111 -2.07 3.87 -5.73
CA LEU A 111 -2.11 5.00 -4.81
C LEU A 111 -2.58 4.57 -3.41
N ALA A 112 -3.69 3.83 -3.35
CA ALA A 112 -4.28 3.40 -2.08
C ALA A 112 -3.36 2.46 -1.29
N ILE A 113 -2.64 1.55 -1.96
CA ILE A 113 -1.63 0.67 -1.35
C ILE A 113 -0.52 1.51 -0.72
N ILE A 114 0.11 2.41 -1.49
CA ILE A 114 1.26 3.17 -0.99
C ILE A 114 0.81 4.16 0.10
N VAL A 115 -0.30 4.87 -0.09
CA VAL A 115 -0.77 5.85 0.90
C VAL A 115 -1.21 5.15 2.20
N SER A 116 -1.86 3.99 2.14
CA SER A 116 -2.23 3.24 3.35
C SER A 116 -1.00 2.74 4.11
N HIS A 117 0.05 2.33 3.41
CA HIS A 117 1.34 1.97 3.98
C HIS A 117 1.97 3.17 4.70
N LEU A 118 2.12 4.30 4.00
CA LEU A 118 2.68 5.54 4.57
C LEU A 118 1.90 6.05 5.78
N LEU A 119 0.56 5.97 5.76
CA LEU A 119 -0.28 6.35 6.89
C LEU A 119 -0.02 5.49 8.12
N PHE A 120 0.17 4.19 7.93
CA PHE A 120 0.45 3.28 9.02
C PHE A 120 1.83 3.57 9.63
N ASP A 121 2.84 3.75 8.80
CA ASP A 121 4.20 4.07 9.23
C ASP A 121 4.28 5.42 9.93
N ALA A 122 3.64 6.45 9.39
CA ALA A 122 3.60 7.78 9.98
C ALA A 122 2.88 7.82 11.35
N ALA A 123 1.94 6.90 11.59
CA ALA A 123 1.31 6.74 12.91
C ALA A 123 2.22 6.03 13.91
N GLY A 124 3.17 5.23 13.43
CA GLY A 124 4.15 4.48 14.24
C GLY A 124 5.41 5.23 14.57
N GLY A 125 5.74 6.29 13.84
CA GLY A 125 7.01 7.02 14.01
C GLY A 125 7.12 8.30 13.21
N ASP A 126 8.32 8.88 13.24
CA ASP A 126 8.64 10.08 12.47
C ASP A 126 9.01 9.68 11.04
N GLU A 127 8.17 10.02 10.08
CA GLU A 127 8.33 9.72 8.68
C GLU A 127 8.53 10.98 7.84
N TYR A 128 9.34 10.88 6.78
CA TYR A 128 9.51 11.93 5.76
C TYR A 128 8.47 11.79 4.63
N TRP A 129 7.25 11.37 4.94
CA TRP A 129 6.22 11.07 3.95
C TRP A 129 5.80 12.27 3.09
N LEU A 130 6.09 13.51 3.56
CA LEU A 130 5.92 14.75 2.79
C LEU A 130 7.20 15.18 2.04
N TYR A 131 8.16 14.27 1.80
CA TYR A 131 9.33 14.61 1.00
C TYR A 131 8.91 15.39 -0.28
N PRO A 132 9.62 16.48 -0.68
CA PRO A 132 10.96 16.89 -0.24
C PRO A 132 11.01 17.80 1.01
N LEU A 133 9.92 17.96 1.76
CA LEU A 133 9.94 18.70 3.02
C LEU A 133 10.75 17.89 4.05
N LYS A 134 11.89 18.46 4.46
CA LYS A 134 12.89 17.76 5.30
C LYS A 134 12.54 17.73 6.80
N HIS A 135 11.28 17.74 7.17
CA HIS A 135 10.86 17.63 8.56
C HIS A 135 10.20 16.26 8.78
N PRO A 136 10.61 15.52 9.83
CA PRO A 136 9.90 14.33 10.23
C PRO A 136 8.47 14.73 10.63
N ASN A 137 7.48 14.09 10.03
CA ASN A 137 6.08 14.38 10.26
C ASN A 137 5.41 13.12 10.81
N SER A 138 5.23 13.07 12.13
CA SER A 138 4.34 12.10 12.72
C SER A 138 2.90 12.60 12.60
N ILE A 139 1.99 11.68 12.35
CA ILE A 139 0.55 11.97 12.41
C ILE A 139 -0.03 11.44 13.72
N PRO A 140 -1.06 12.10 14.26
CA PRO A 140 -1.78 11.52 15.39
C PRO A 140 -2.26 10.10 15.03
N TRP A 141 -2.10 9.15 15.93
CA TRP A 141 -2.46 7.75 15.67
C TRP A 141 -3.91 7.57 15.21
N LEU A 142 -4.83 8.45 15.63
CA LEU A 142 -6.22 8.49 15.16
C LEU A 142 -6.37 8.89 13.68
N ALA A 143 -5.40 9.59 13.11
CA ALA A 143 -5.44 9.96 11.69
C ALA A 143 -5.26 8.74 10.77
N CYS A 144 -4.55 7.71 11.23
CA CYS A 144 -4.34 6.49 10.46
C CYS A 144 -5.67 5.74 10.19
N PRO A 145 -6.50 5.35 11.18
CA PRO A 145 -7.77 4.66 10.90
C PRO A 145 -8.74 5.55 10.13
N ILE A 146 -8.74 6.86 10.33
CA ILE A 146 -9.55 7.80 9.54
C ILE A 146 -9.10 7.79 8.08
N GLY A 147 -7.79 7.91 7.83
CA GLY A 147 -7.24 7.87 6.47
C GLY A 147 -7.53 6.55 5.77
N ILE A 148 -7.38 5.42 6.46
CA ILE A 148 -7.72 4.08 5.94
C ILE A 148 -9.22 3.98 5.59
N ALA A 149 -10.10 4.48 6.45
CA ALA A 149 -11.53 4.51 6.19
C ALA A 149 -11.88 5.37 4.96
N LEU A 150 -11.22 6.54 4.80
CA LEU A 150 -11.40 7.39 3.62
C LEU A 150 -10.90 6.72 2.33
N LEU A 151 -9.76 6.04 2.38
CA LEU A 151 -9.25 5.27 1.24
C LEU A 151 -10.20 4.12 0.86
N PHE A 152 -10.72 3.38 1.84
CA PHE A 152 -11.71 2.35 1.61
C PHE A 152 -12.99 2.91 0.97
N TRP A 153 -13.53 4.02 1.53
CA TRP A 153 -14.71 4.69 0.96
C TRP A 153 -14.45 5.15 -0.48
N ALA A 154 -13.32 5.78 -0.76
CA ALA A 154 -12.95 6.19 -2.12
C ALA A 154 -12.81 5.00 -3.06
N SER A 155 -12.28 3.87 -2.59
CA SER A 155 -12.23 2.61 -3.36
C SER A 155 -13.61 2.06 -3.69
N THR A 156 -14.61 2.21 -2.79
CA THR A 156 -16.00 1.84 -3.09
C THR A 156 -16.58 2.69 -4.22
N ARG A 157 -16.30 4.00 -4.21
CA ARG A 157 -16.73 4.93 -5.28
C ARG A 157 -16.05 4.60 -6.61
N MET A 158 -14.76 4.34 -6.58
CA MET A 158 -13.99 3.96 -7.77
C MET A 158 -14.49 2.63 -8.37
N ALA A 159 -14.78 1.65 -7.51
CA ALA A 159 -15.35 0.37 -7.94
C ALA A 159 -16.76 0.54 -8.56
N SER A 160 -17.57 1.48 -8.06
CA SER A 160 -18.93 1.74 -8.56
C SER A 160 -18.95 2.48 -9.90
N SER A 161 -17.92 3.22 -10.24
CA SER A 161 -17.83 3.99 -11.48
C SER A 161 -17.40 3.17 -12.70
N ALA A 162 -16.99 1.91 -12.52
CA ALA A 162 -16.68 1.05 -13.64
C ALA A 162 -17.96 0.66 -14.40
N PRO A 163 -17.99 0.77 -15.74
CA PRO A 163 -19.11 0.24 -16.52
C PRO A 163 -19.27 -1.26 -16.24
N PRO A 164 -20.51 -1.77 -16.18
CA PRO A 164 -20.71 -3.21 -16.07
C PRO A 164 -20.02 -3.88 -17.24
N GLU A 165 -19.19 -4.86 -16.94
CA GLU A 165 -18.50 -5.64 -17.98
C GLU A 165 -19.55 -6.28 -18.89
N ARG A 166 -19.48 -5.97 -20.19
CA ARG A 166 -20.39 -6.56 -21.17
C ARG A 166 -20.16 -8.06 -21.15
N ASP A 167 -21.19 -8.79 -20.74
CA ASP A 167 -21.19 -10.25 -20.75
C ASP A 167 -20.96 -10.75 -22.18
N SER A 168 -19.71 -11.00 -22.53
CA SER A 168 -19.30 -11.52 -23.85
C SER A 168 -19.80 -12.94 -24.11
N ARG A 169 -20.43 -13.57 -23.10
CA ARG A 169 -21.04 -14.90 -23.27
C ARG A 169 -22.32 -14.87 -24.08
N GLY A 170 -23.10 -13.77 -24.04
CA GLY A 170 -24.32 -13.64 -24.81
C GLY A 170 -24.10 -13.53 -26.32
N GLN A 171 -22.94 -13.02 -26.77
CA GLN A 171 -22.69 -12.83 -28.19
C GLN A 171 -22.25 -14.08 -28.94
N ARG A 172 -21.80 -15.13 -28.27
CA ARG A 172 -21.40 -16.38 -28.93
C ARG A 172 -22.59 -17.30 -29.28
N SER A 173 -23.75 -17.08 -28.68
CA SER A 173 -24.93 -17.92 -28.91
C SER A 173 -25.65 -17.60 -30.20
N PHE A 174 -25.51 -16.38 -30.73
CA PHE A 174 -26.18 -15.98 -31.98
C PHE A 174 -25.38 -16.22 -33.27
N ALA A 175 -24.13 -16.68 -33.17
CA ALA A 175 -23.29 -16.96 -34.33
C ALA A 175 -23.30 -18.44 -34.78
N GLN A 176 -24.10 -19.27 -34.11
CA GLN A 176 -24.17 -20.73 -34.38
C GLN A 176 -25.56 -21.20 -34.90
N THR A 177 -26.46 -20.31 -35.23
CA THR A 177 -27.71 -20.61 -35.94
C THR A 177 -27.65 -20.05 -37.35
#